data_6db5893a4d6564b22f995d663dff536d
#
_entry.id   6db5893a4d6564b22f995d663dff536d
#
_cell.length_a   1.000
_cell.length_b   1.000
_cell.length_c   1.000
_cell.angle_alpha   90.00
_cell.angle_beta   90.00
_cell.angle_gamma   90.00
#
_symmetry.space_group_name_H-M   'P 1'
#
loop_
_entity.id
_entity.type
_entity.pdbx_description
1 polymer ?
#
loop_
_entity_poly.entity_id
_entity_poly.type
_entity_poly.pdbx_seq_one_letter_code
_entity_poly.pdbx_strand_id
1 'polypeptide(L)'
;MIVMDIFRYFASFVPAEVLKKTFRIPDSDEYNALMNGLLAEPSGREIDGITEYVFGIDAEKLATVISAVAGIYLFVEYDRISSTVNTATDRKDDRLHVAVTVACPVPDSKDLVSAAIINDRCLEILSSIRRRMREDDDLKRGIEWMDYPATLTVFASKALANSQGWSMEFDIYGIDIV
;
A
#
# COMPACT_ATOMS: atom_id res chain seq x y z
N MET A 1 12.21 -3.97 -11.38
CA MET A 1 12.15 -2.50 -11.10
C MET A 1 11.37 -2.33 -9.81
N ILE A 2 12.03 -1.95 -8.73
CA ILE A 2 11.53 -2.05 -7.33
C ILE A 2 10.14 -1.42 -7.10
N VAL A 3 9.87 -0.23 -7.65
CA VAL A 3 8.58 0.46 -7.48
C VAL A 3 7.43 -0.36 -8.04
N MET A 4 7.62 -0.99 -9.19
CA MET A 4 6.59 -1.84 -9.80
C MET A 4 6.44 -3.19 -9.09
N ASP A 5 7.49 -3.67 -8.45
CA ASP A 5 7.42 -4.89 -7.63
C ASP A 5 6.61 -4.62 -6.35
N ILE A 6 6.78 -3.44 -5.73
CA ILE A 6 5.95 -2.97 -4.62
C ILE A 6 4.48 -2.87 -5.07
N PHE A 7 4.24 -2.21 -6.22
CA PHE A 7 2.89 -2.10 -6.77
C PHE A 7 2.22 -3.47 -6.92
N ARG A 8 2.90 -4.42 -7.57
CA ARG A 8 2.38 -5.78 -7.80
C ARG A 8 2.15 -6.54 -6.49
N TYR A 9 3.09 -6.41 -5.57
CA TYR A 9 3.02 -7.09 -4.28
C TYR A 9 1.75 -6.71 -3.52
N PHE A 10 1.51 -5.41 -3.34
CA PHE A 10 0.33 -4.94 -2.62
C PHE A 10 -0.97 -5.09 -3.44
N ALA A 11 -0.90 -4.99 -4.76
CA ALA A 11 -2.03 -5.30 -5.64
C ALA A 11 -2.53 -6.75 -5.46
N SER A 12 -1.64 -7.69 -5.09
CA SER A 12 -2.03 -9.08 -4.83
C SER A 12 -2.99 -9.27 -3.66
N PHE A 13 -3.12 -8.28 -2.77
CA PHE A 13 -4.06 -8.29 -1.64
C PHE A 13 -5.42 -7.69 -2.00
N VAL A 14 -5.55 -7.13 -3.18
CA VAL A 14 -6.73 -6.37 -3.61
C VAL A 14 -7.59 -7.22 -4.54
N PRO A 15 -8.93 -7.26 -4.32
CA PRO A 15 -9.83 -7.97 -5.22
C PRO A 15 -9.70 -7.52 -6.68
N ALA A 16 -9.76 -8.44 -7.63
CA ALA A 16 -9.56 -8.16 -9.06
C ALA A 16 -10.52 -7.11 -9.61
N GLU A 17 -11.75 -7.06 -9.13
CA GLU A 17 -12.75 -6.06 -9.50
C GLU A 17 -12.41 -4.64 -9.02
N VAL A 18 -11.67 -4.54 -7.91
CA VAL A 18 -11.15 -3.26 -7.40
C VAL A 18 -9.95 -2.84 -8.24
N LEU A 19 -9.03 -3.76 -8.55
CA LEU A 19 -7.88 -3.49 -9.42
C LEU A 19 -8.29 -2.99 -10.81
N LYS A 20 -9.38 -3.49 -11.38
CA LYS A 20 -9.92 -2.99 -12.66
C LYS A 20 -10.23 -1.50 -12.64
N LYS A 21 -10.62 -0.94 -11.48
CA LYS A 21 -10.88 0.49 -11.32
C LYS A 21 -9.59 1.32 -11.27
N THR A 22 -8.50 0.72 -10.77
CA THR A 22 -7.18 1.36 -10.69
C THR A 22 -6.62 1.62 -12.09
N PHE A 23 -6.87 0.71 -13.03
CA PHE A 23 -6.42 0.81 -14.42
C PHE A 23 -7.44 1.57 -15.27
N ARG A 24 -7.33 2.89 -15.33
CA ARG A 24 -8.35 3.74 -15.97
C ARG A 24 -8.14 3.99 -17.46
N ILE A 25 -6.90 4.10 -17.91
CA ILE A 25 -6.56 4.47 -19.28
C ILE A 25 -5.33 3.66 -19.71
N PRO A 26 -5.47 2.72 -20.66
CA PRO A 26 -4.34 2.05 -21.28
C PRO A 26 -3.48 3.06 -22.04
N ASP A 27 -2.25 3.28 -21.59
CA ASP A 27 -1.38 4.34 -22.11
C ASP A 27 -0.16 3.78 -22.86
N SER A 28 0.25 2.55 -22.50
CA SER A 28 1.41 1.91 -23.11
C SER A 28 1.30 0.38 -23.10
N ASP A 29 2.17 -0.27 -23.87
CA ASP A 29 2.25 -1.74 -23.87
C ASP A 29 2.66 -2.28 -22.50
N GLU A 30 3.53 -1.57 -21.78
CA GLU A 30 3.94 -1.93 -20.42
C GLU A 30 2.78 -1.84 -19.44
N TYR A 31 1.96 -0.79 -19.54
CA TYR A 31 0.76 -0.62 -18.72
C TYR A 31 -0.25 -1.75 -18.98
N ASN A 32 -0.49 -2.08 -20.25
CA ASN A 32 -1.39 -3.16 -20.63
C ASN A 32 -0.86 -4.53 -20.19
N ALA A 33 0.43 -4.78 -20.29
CA ALA A 33 1.06 -6.01 -19.83
C ALA A 33 0.94 -6.16 -18.31
N LEU A 34 1.14 -5.08 -17.55
CA LEU A 34 0.96 -5.04 -16.10
C LEU A 34 -0.49 -5.35 -15.71
N MET A 35 -1.45 -4.66 -16.33
CA MET A 35 -2.88 -4.84 -16.09
C MET A 35 -3.29 -6.30 -16.36
N ASN A 36 -2.93 -6.81 -17.54
CA ASN A 36 -3.27 -8.17 -17.93
C ASN A 36 -2.64 -9.20 -16.99
N GLY A 37 -1.38 -9.01 -16.58
CA GLY A 37 -0.71 -9.91 -15.65
C GLY A 37 -1.35 -9.95 -14.26
N LEU A 38 -1.87 -8.82 -13.77
CA LEU A 38 -2.53 -8.76 -12.45
C LEU A 38 -3.98 -9.26 -12.49
N LEU A 39 -4.66 -9.16 -13.64
CA LEU A 39 -6.07 -9.53 -13.77
C LEU A 39 -6.27 -10.94 -14.34
N ALA A 40 -5.22 -11.58 -14.86
CA ALA A 40 -5.33 -12.89 -15.52
C ALA A 40 -5.74 -14.01 -14.55
N GLU A 41 -5.20 -13.98 -13.34
CA GLU A 41 -5.49 -14.98 -12.32
C GLU A 41 -5.64 -14.32 -10.95
N PRO A 42 -6.69 -14.67 -10.18
CA PRO A 42 -6.80 -14.27 -8.78
C PRO A 42 -5.55 -14.74 -8.01
N SER A 43 -5.00 -13.88 -7.19
CA SER A 43 -3.79 -14.21 -6.41
C SER A 43 -4.07 -15.26 -5.33
N GLY A 44 -5.34 -15.44 -4.94
CA GLY A 44 -5.75 -16.23 -3.77
C GLY A 44 -5.36 -15.57 -2.45
N ARG A 45 -4.93 -14.32 -2.51
CA ARG A 45 -4.43 -13.53 -1.38
C ARG A 45 -5.29 -12.32 -1.08
N GLU A 46 -6.36 -12.14 -1.83
CA GLU A 46 -7.26 -11.01 -1.72
C GLU A 46 -7.83 -10.88 -0.31
N ILE A 47 -8.00 -9.65 0.12
CA ILE A 47 -8.57 -9.30 1.42
C ILE A 47 -9.88 -8.56 1.16
N ASP A 48 -10.96 -9.12 1.69
CA ASP A 48 -12.27 -8.53 1.56
C ASP A 48 -12.38 -7.19 2.29
N GLY A 49 -13.18 -6.30 1.71
CA GLY A 49 -13.46 -4.99 2.30
C GLY A 49 -12.64 -3.85 1.73
N ILE A 50 -11.57 -4.12 0.98
CA ILE A 50 -10.85 -3.10 0.20
C ILE A 50 -11.71 -2.74 -1.01
N THR A 51 -12.06 -1.47 -1.17
CA THR A 51 -12.91 -0.97 -2.26
C THR A 51 -12.17 -0.15 -3.29
N GLU A 52 -10.96 0.31 -2.97
CA GLU A 52 -10.09 1.06 -3.87
C GLU A 52 -8.62 0.75 -3.56
N TYR A 53 -7.78 0.73 -4.60
CA TYR A 53 -6.34 0.61 -4.50
C TYR A 53 -5.68 1.86 -5.05
N VAL A 54 -4.90 2.53 -4.22
CA VAL A 54 -4.24 3.79 -4.54
C VAL A 54 -2.74 3.62 -4.37
N PHE A 55 -1.98 4.02 -5.38
CA PHE A 55 -0.53 3.89 -5.40
C PHE A 55 0.11 5.14 -5.96
N GLY A 56 1.10 5.70 -5.27
CA GLY A 56 1.89 6.84 -5.74
C GLY A 56 2.21 7.87 -4.68
N ILE A 57 2.77 8.99 -5.15
CA ILE A 57 3.33 10.07 -4.32
C ILE A 57 2.67 11.45 -4.55
N ASP A 58 1.78 11.56 -5.53
CA ASP A 58 1.16 12.84 -5.90
C ASP A 58 -0.05 13.15 -4.99
N ALA A 59 0.17 13.95 -3.95
CA ALA A 59 -0.83 14.28 -2.95
C ALA A 59 -2.10 14.94 -3.54
N GLU A 60 -1.99 15.75 -4.60
CA GLU A 60 -3.15 16.39 -5.23
C GLU A 60 -4.01 15.39 -6.00
N LYS A 61 -3.37 14.51 -6.78
CA LYS A 61 -4.06 13.42 -7.47
C LYS A 61 -4.65 12.43 -6.50
N LEU A 62 -3.93 12.11 -5.42
CA LEU A 62 -4.40 11.23 -4.35
C LEU A 62 -5.66 11.80 -3.68
N ALA A 63 -5.65 13.07 -3.31
CA ALA A 63 -6.81 13.73 -2.72
C ALA A 63 -8.04 13.67 -3.63
N THR A 64 -7.84 13.87 -4.95
CA THR A 64 -8.91 13.78 -5.94
C THR A 64 -9.47 12.35 -6.05
N VAL A 65 -8.60 11.34 -6.07
CA VAL A 65 -9.03 9.92 -6.13
C VAL A 65 -9.76 9.54 -4.86
N ILE A 66 -9.18 9.84 -3.70
CA ILE A 66 -9.73 9.46 -2.39
C ILE A 66 -11.06 10.19 -2.10
N SER A 67 -11.22 11.43 -2.55
CA SER A 67 -12.50 12.16 -2.39
C SER A 67 -13.69 11.48 -3.08
N ALA A 68 -13.43 10.64 -4.08
CA ALA A 68 -14.45 9.87 -4.79
C ALA A 68 -14.67 8.46 -4.19
N VAL A 69 -13.87 8.05 -3.20
CA VAL A 69 -13.97 6.73 -2.58
C VAL A 69 -15.08 6.72 -1.55
N ALA A 70 -15.99 5.76 -1.66
CA ALA A 70 -17.09 5.58 -0.72
C ALA A 70 -16.84 4.50 0.35
N GLY A 71 -15.66 3.87 0.36
CA GLY A 71 -15.34 2.76 1.25
C GLY A 71 -13.88 2.75 1.71
N ILE A 72 -13.42 1.59 2.15
CA ILE A 72 -12.05 1.42 2.63
C ILE A 72 -11.10 1.32 1.45
N TYR A 73 -10.05 2.13 1.46
CA TYR A 73 -8.99 2.08 0.46
C TYR A 73 -7.69 1.56 1.05
N LEU A 74 -6.92 0.88 0.21
CA LEU A 74 -5.52 0.54 0.45
C LEU A 74 -4.66 1.57 -0.30
N PHE A 75 -3.89 2.35 0.43
CA PHE A 75 -2.95 3.32 -0.13
C PHE A 75 -1.52 2.90 0.14
N VAL A 76 -0.73 2.81 -0.91
CA VAL A 76 0.70 2.50 -0.85
C VAL A 76 1.48 3.68 -1.40
N GLU A 77 2.29 4.25 -0.54
CA GLU A 77 3.12 5.40 -0.80
C GLU A 77 4.60 5.00 -0.71
N TYR A 78 5.41 5.58 -1.58
CA TYR A 78 6.87 5.55 -1.47
C TYR A 78 7.38 6.98 -1.59
N ASP A 79 8.34 7.38 -0.73
CA ASP A 79 8.70 8.80 -0.68
C ASP A 79 10.16 9.08 -0.98
N ARG A 80 11.10 8.33 -0.42
CA ARG A 80 12.52 8.64 -0.54
C ARG A 80 13.38 7.38 -0.63
N ILE A 81 14.50 7.56 -1.31
CA ILE A 81 15.63 6.64 -1.26
C ILE A 81 16.72 7.30 -0.41
N SER A 82 17.21 6.63 0.59
CA SER A 82 18.34 7.05 1.41
C SER A 82 19.47 6.06 1.30
N SER A 83 20.70 6.57 1.10
CA SER A 83 21.90 5.73 1.03
C SER A 83 22.68 5.86 2.34
N THR A 84 23.01 4.73 2.93
CA THR A 84 23.91 4.66 4.10
C THR A 84 25.18 3.93 3.72
N VAL A 85 26.33 4.50 4.13
CA VAL A 85 27.62 3.80 3.97
C VAL A 85 27.87 2.95 5.20
N ASN A 86 27.94 1.65 5.01
CA ASN A 86 28.40 0.76 6.06
C ASN A 86 29.91 0.88 6.19
N THR A 87 30.38 1.61 7.21
CA THR A 87 31.80 1.89 7.43
C THR A 87 32.65 0.65 7.69
N ALA A 88 32.05 -0.47 8.05
CA ALA A 88 32.76 -1.73 8.28
C ALA A 88 33.03 -2.51 6.98
N THR A 89 32.18 -2.34 5.96
CA THR A 89 32.24 -3.10 4.70
C THR A 89 32.47 -2.22 3.47
N ASP A 90 32.47 -0.90 3.64
CA ASP A 90 32.51 0.12 2.56
C ASP A 90 31.40 -0.07 1.52
N ARG A 91 30.31 -0.75 1.90
CA ARG A 91 29.14 -0.94 1.06
C ARG A 91 28.16 0.20 1.25
N LYS A 92 27.61 0.64 0.15
CA LYS A 92 26.45 1.54 0.14
C LYS A 92 25.20 0.66 0.20
N ASP A 93 24.38 0.88 1.20
CA ASP A 93 23.09 0.22 1.33
C ASP A 93 21.99 1.27 1.09
N ASP A 94 21.30 1.14 -0.04
CA ASP A 94 20.17 1.97 -0.36
C ASP A 94 18.90 1.45 0.33
N ARG A 95 18.06 2.39 0.79
CA ARG A 95 16.80 2.10 1.45
C ARG A 95 15.68 2.89 0.79
N LEU A 96 14.69 2.19 0.32
CA LEU A 96 13.45 2.81 -0.14
C LEU A 96 12.42 2.78 0.99
N HIS A 97 11.97 3.96 1.40
CA HIS A 97 10.92 4.09 2.41
C HIS A 97 9.54 3.92 1.79
N VAL A 98 8.72 3.09 2.43
CA VAL A 98 7.37 2.75 2.00
C VAL A 98 6.40 2.89 3.17
N ALA A 99 5.27 3.53 2.91
CA ALA A 99 4.13 3.59 3.83
C ALA A 99 2.92 2.86 3.22
N VAL A 100 2.25 2.07 4.03
CA VAL A 100 1.04 1.35 3.64
C VAL A 100 -0.08 1.70 4.59
N THR A 101 -1.13 2.29 4.07
CA THR A 101 -2.26 2.81 4.82
C THR A 101 -3.56 2.13 4.39
N VAL A 102 -4.34 1.70 5.35
CA VAL A 102 -5.71 1.27 5.17
C VAL A 102 -6.61 2.26 5.89
N ALA A 103 -7.42 2.98 5.14
CA ALA A 103 -8.27 4.03 5.68
C ALA A 103 -9.59 4.15 4.93
N CYS A 104 -10.52 4.90 5.51
CA CYS A 104 -11.83 5.17 4.94
C CYS A 104 -12.15 6.66 5.11
N PRO A 105 -12.68 7.34 4.09
CA PRO A 105 -13.28 8.65 4.26
C PRO A 105 -14.42 8.56 5.29
N VAL A 106 -14.31 9.35 6.35
CA VAL A 106 -15.37 9.45 7.36
C VAL A 106 -16.11 10.73 7.09
N PRO A 107 -17.41 10.68 6.76
CA PRO A 107 -18.21 11.90 6.65
C PRO A 107 -18.04 12.73 7.92
N ASP A 108 -18.18 14.04 7.81
CA ASP A 108 -18.14 14.95 8.95
C ASP A 108 -19.36 14.70 9.87
N SER A 109 -19.56 13.45 10.21
CA SER A 109 -20.59 12.96 11.11
C SER A 109 -19.99 13.01 12.52
N LYS A 110 -20.74 13.55 13.41
CA LYS A 110 -20.37 13.63 14.83
C LYS A 110 -20.51 12.28 15.56
N ASP A 111 -20.70 11.18 14.83
CA ASP A 111 -20.87 9.85 15.40
C ASP A 111 -19.50 9.17 15.62
N LEU A 112 -18.98 9.32 16.83
CA LEU A 112 -17.72 8.73 17.26
C LEU A 112 -17.73 7.19 17.27
N VAL A 113 -18.90 6.58 17.45
CA VAL A 113 -19.02 5.11 17.48
C VAL A 113 -18.85 4.54 16.08
N SER A 114 -19.52 5.13 15.08
CA SER A 114 -19.32 4.74 13.68
C SER A 114 -17.88 4.92 13.22
N ALA A 115 -17.23 6.02 13.62
CA ALA A 115 -15.82 6.23 13.34
C ALA A 115 -14.92 5.16 13.97
N ALA A 116 -15.21 4.76 15.22
CA ALA A 116 -14.46 3.70 15.90
C ALA A 116 -14.64 2.33 15.21
N ILE A 117 -15.83 1.99 14.76
CA ILE A 117 -16.11 0.75 14.01
C ILE A 117 -15.32 0.73 12.68
N ILE A 118 -15.28 1.85 11.98
CA ILE A 118 -14.50 1.98 10.73
C ILE A 118 -13.02 1.81 11.01
N ASN A 119 -12.49 2.44 12.05
CA ASN A 119 -11.11 2.32 12.45
C ASN A 119 -10.73 0.88 12.81
N ASP A 120 -11.57 0.17 13.53
CA ASP A 120 -11.37 -1.24 13.90
C ASP A 120 -11.30 -2.13 12.65
N ARG A 121 -12.20 -1.92 11.71
CA ARG A 121 -12.18 -2.65 10.43
C ARG A 121 -10.94 -2.34 9.58
N CYS A 122 -10.48 -1.11 9.54
CA CYS A 122 -9.22 -0.75 8.89
C CYS A 122 -8.03 -1.44 9.55
N LEU A 123 -8.01 -1.54 10.88
CA LEU A 123 -6.98 -2.25 11.64
C LEU A 123 -6.97 -3.75 11.34
N GLU A 124 -8.12 -4.39 11.25
CA GLU A 124 -8.24 -5.81 10.89
C GLU A 124 -7.65 -6.08 9.50
N ILE A 125 -7.98 -5.25 8.50
CA ILE A 125 -7.46 -5.37 7.13
C ILE A 125 -5.95 -5.16 7.12
N LEU A 126 -5.43 -4.08 7.72
CA LEU A 126 -4.00 -3.79 7.76
C LEU A 126 -3.23 -4.88 8.51
N SER A 127 -3.77 -5.40 9.61
CA SER A 127 -3.18 -6.51 10.36
C SER A 127 -3.14 -7.81 9.55
N SER A 128 -4.14 -8.02 8.70
CA SER A 128 -4.18 -9.17 7.78
C SER A 128 -3.10 -9.05 6.69
N ILE A 129 -2.91 -7.85 6.11
CA ILE A 129 -1.81 -7.57 5.19
C ILE A 129 -0.47 -7.83 5.88
N ARG A 130 -0.28 -7.23 7.06
CA ARG A 130 0.96 -7.36 7.84
C ARG A 130 1.28 -8.82 8.17
N ARG A 131 0.29 -9.63 8.52
CA ARG A 131 0.47 -11.07 8.77
C ARG A 131 0.94 -11.79 7.52
N ARG A 132 0.35 -11.52 6.35
CA ARG A 132 0.76 -12.12 5.08
C ARG A 132 2.16 -11.69 4.65
N MET A 133 2.55 -10.44 4.91
CA MET A 133 3.92 -9.98 4.70
C MET A 133 4.92 -10.81 5.52
N ARG A 134 4.58 -11.13 6.76
CA ARG A 134 5.42 -11.98 7.61
C ARG A 134 5.51 -13.42 7.08
N GLU A 135 4.39 -13.99 6.66
CA GLU A 135 4.36 -15.33 6.06
C GLU A 135 5.19 -15.39 4.77
N ASP A 136 5.19 -14.32 3.97
CA ASP A 136 6.00 -14.21 2.77
C ASP A 136 7.48 -14.11 3.08
N ASP A 137 7.87 -13.36 4.10
CA ASP A 137 9.26 -13.25 4.57
C ASP A 137 9.77 -14.61 5.04
N ASP A 138 9.01 -15.30 5.89
CA ASP A 138 9.32 -16.66 6.38
C ASP A 138 9.51 -17.66 5.22
N LEU A 139 8.73 -17.52 4.13
CA LEU A 139 8.77 -18.38 2.95
C LEU A 139 9.70 -17.87 1.83
N LYS A 140 10.40 -16.75 2.07
CA LYS A 140 11.20 -16.02 1.06
C LYS A 140 10.41 -15.73 -0.22
N ARG A 141 9.18 -15.32 -0.04
CA ARG A 141 8.27 -14.87 -1.09
C ARG A 141 8.09 -13.35 -0.97
N GLY A 142 7.69 -12.73 -2.06
CA GLY A 142 7.41 -11.29 -2.06
C GLY A 142 8.63 -10.44 -2.38
N ILE A 143 8.79 -9.32 -1.68
CA ILE A 143 9.90 -8.39 -1.91
C ILE A 143 11.07 -8.79 -1.01
N GLU A 144 12.17 -9.18 -1.62
CA GLU A 144 13.41 -9.45 -0.89
C GLU A 144 13.87 -8.19 -0.14
N TRP A 145 14.43 -8.38 1.05
CA TRP A 145 15.04 -7.31 1.87
C TRP A 145 14.05 -6.26 2.40
N MET A 146 12.81 -6.64 2.57
CA MET A 146 11.82 -5.80 3.20
C MET A 146 11.92 -5.91 4.73
N ASP A 147 12.07 -4.77 5.42
CA ASP A 147 11.89 -4.73 6.86
C ASP A 147 10.44 -5.03 7.23
N TYR A 148 10.26 -5.97 8.14
CA TYR A 148 8.92 -6.26 8.62
C TYR A 148 8.41 -5.12 9.51
N PRO A 149 7.27 -4.49 9.16
CA PRO A 149 6.76 -3.35 9.91
C PRO A 149 6.38 -3.74 11.34
N ALA A 150 7.18 -3.23 12.29
CA ALA A 150 7.02 -3.54 13.71
C ALA A 150 5.83 -2.80 14.34
N THR A 151 5.53 -1.59 13.85
CA THR A 151 4.56 -0.67 14.46
C THR A 151 3.41 -0.37 13.50
N LEU A 152 2.19 -0.34 14.06
CA LEU A 152 1.02 0.20 13.40
C LEU A 152 0.66 1.53 14.06
N THR A 153 0.46 2.57 13.27
CA THR A 153 0.15 3.92 13.73
C THR A 153 -1.24 4.35 13.26
N VAL A 154 -1.93 5.13 14.09
CA VAL A 154 -3.23 5.72 13.69
C VAL A 154 -3.00 6.71 12.57
N PHE A 155 -3.78 6.57 11.52
CA PHE A 155 -3.82 7.48 10.40
C PHE A 155 -5.07 8.37 10.47
N ALA A 156 -4.87 9.68 10.36
CA ALA A 156 -5.97 10.63 10.26
C ALA A 156 -5.55 11.81 9.35
N SER A 157 -6.26 12.02 8.27
CA SER A 157 -5.93 13.07 7.30
C SER A 157 -7.16 13.83 6.84
N LYS A 158 -7.20 15.12 7.17
CA LYS A 158 -8.23 16.05 6.66
C LYS A 158 -8.08 16.30 5.16
N ALA A 159 -6.85 16.34 4.66
CA ALA A 159 -6.55 16.57 3.25
C ALA A 159 -7.04 15.41 2.36
N LEU A 160 -7.14 14.21 2.90
CA LEU A 160 -7.64 13.03 2.23
C LEU A 160 -9.09 12.73 2.65
N ALA A 161 -10.00 13.65 2.38
CA ALA A 161 -11.44 13.53 2.62
C ALA A 161 -11.81 13.13 4.06
N ASN A 162 -11.15 13.72 5.06
CA ASN A 162 -11.31 13.35 6.48
C ASN A 162 -11.10 11.85 6.75
N SER A 163 -10.21 11.19 6.01
CA SER A 163 -9.98 9.76 6.17
C SER A 163 -9.39 9.42 7.52
N GLN A 164 -9.82 8.30 8.05
CA GLN A 164 -9.33 7.70 9.29
C GLN A 164 -9.01 6.22 9.06
N GLY A 165 -8.01 5.73 9.76
CA GLY A 165 -7.57 4.34 9.64
C GLY A 165 -6.23 4.10 10.31
N TRP A 166 -5.43 3.22 9.71
CA TRP A 166 -4.14 2.79 10.24
C TRP A 166 -3.09 2.73 9.14
N SER A 167 -1.86 3.01 9.52
CA SER A 167 -0.69 2.97 8.64
C SER A 167 0.42 2.13 9.25
N MET A 168 1.24 1.56 8.40
CA MET A 168 2.51 0.96 8.74
C MET A 168 3.60 1.49 7.80
N GLU A 169 4.79 1.68 8.34
CA GLU A 169 5.95 2.17 7.62
C GLU A 169 7.08 1.17 7.74
N PHE A 170 7.85 1.01 6.68
CA PHE A 170 9.01 0.13 6.64
C PHE A 170 9.96 0.53 5.51
N ASP A 171 11.19 0.04 5.61
CA ASP A 171 12.20 0.24 4.59
C ASP A 171 12.39 -1.05 3.78
N ILE A 172 12.64 -0.90 2.49
CA ILE A 172 13.12 -1.97 1.62
C ILE A 172 14.61 -1.72 1.42
N TYR A 173 15.42 -2.64 1.89
CA TYR A 173 16.86 -2.61 1.69
C TYR A 173 17.18 -3.22 0.34
N GLY A 174 18.01 -2.57 -0.37
CA GLY A 174 18.33 -3.25 -1.58
C GLY A 174 19.64 -2.94 -2.15
N ILE A 175 20.23 -3.44 -2.60
CA ILE A 175 20.97 -3.75 -3.81
C ILE A 175 20.74 -2.59 -4.76
N ASP A 176 21.79 -1.90 -5.12
CA ASP A 176 21.82 -0.97 -6.24
C ASP A 176 20.43 -0.59 -6.80
N ILE A 177 19.70 0.23 -6.02
CA ILE A 177 18.39 0.74 -6.46
C ILE A 177 18.61 1.81 -7.54
N VAL A 178 19.80 2.37 -7.60
CA VAL A 178 20.23 3.43 -8.54
C VAL A 178 21.31 2.95 -9.46
#